data_1096c29c09baafe98ca5f177c5c5cbae
#
_entry.id   1096c29c09baafe98ca5f177c5c5cbae
#
_cell.length_a   1.000
_cell.length_b   1.000
_cell.length_c   1.000
_cell.angle_alpha   90.00
_cell.angle_beta   90.00
_cell.angle_gamma   90.00
#
_symmetry.space_group_name_H-M   'P 1'
#
loop_
_entity.id
_entity.type
_entity.pdbx_description
1 polymer ?
#
loop_
_entity_poly.entity_id
_entity_poly.type
_entity_poly.pdbx_seq_one_letter_code
_entity_poly.pdbx_strand_id
1 'polypeptide(L)'
;MLFGVTVLPDPPWQRLVELMQLAEQNGFDYGWTYDSHVLWQEPYPLLTLAAMNTERLHLGLNVTNPGTREPTVTASAFATLQDVSNGRMIVGIGRGDSSRRVIGQQPVKVTEFEAACRMMRDLMNGRQVEWNGTEIELKWAQGRAPIPVYVAGYGPRVLAIAGRVADGVIIQLADPDIVEWIVGQVRRSAEKAGRDPAEVKVMACAPAVVGDDVPAGCEQVRWFPAMVSNHVFDVISKHDPADLPPALTEYVLRMQREAYDYAEHSRVGAKHGEQIADETCERFCILGPPEAHVEKLRRLEAAGVDQWNIYLMTEGQEETLEAYGREIVPALNP
;
A
#
# COMPACT_ATOMS: atom_id res chain seq x y z
N MET A 1 14.30 7.06 7.41
CA MET A 1 13.00 6.62 6.84
C MET A 1 13.15 6.42 5.33
N LEU A 2 12.56 5.37 4.74
CA LEU A 2 12.51 5.16 3.29
C LEU A 2 11.28 5.85 2.69
N PHE A 3 11.36 6.26 1.42
CA PHE A 3 10.30 6.98 0.75
C PHE A 3 9.79 6.24 -0.48
N GLY A 4 8.49 6.22 -0.66
CA GLY A 4 7.84 5.63 -1.81
C GLY A 4 6.72 6.50 -2.37
N VAL A 5 6.33 6.19 -3.59
CA VAL A 5 5.20 6.84 -4.26
C VAL A 5 4.31 5.79 -4.90
N THR A 6 3.00 5.97 -4.82
CA THR A 6 2.03 5.17 -5.58
C THR A 6 1.40 6.05 -6.66
N VAL A 7 1.55 5.64 -7.92
CA VAL A 7 1.01 6.33 -9.09
C VAL A 7 -0.14 5.50 -9.66
N LEU A 8 -1.25 6.16 -10.03
CA LEU A 8 -2.36 5.48 -10.71
C LEU A 8 -1.92 4.99 -12.10
N PRO A 9 -2.29 3.77 -12.50
CA PRO A 9 -2.02 3.27 -13.84
C PRO A 9 -3.09 3.77 -14.84
N ASP A 10 -3.29 5.09 -14.87
CA ASP A 10 -4.20 5.77 -15.80
C ASP A 10 -3.55 6.01 -17.17
N PRO A 11 -4.34 6.08 -18.26
CA PRO A 11 -3.85 6.58 -19.53
C PRO A 11 -3.50 8.10 -19.46
N PRO A 12 -2.45 8.53 -20.16
CA PRO A 12 -1.53 7.73 -20.96
C PRO A 12 -0.47 7.03 -20.09
N TRP A 13 -0.08 5.80 -20.44
CA TRP A 13 0.89 4.99 -19.68
C TRP A 13 2.25 5.71 -19.46
N GLN A 14 2.64 6.62 -20.37
CA GLN A 14 3.88 7.40 -20.27
C GLN A 14 3.93 8.21 -18.96
N ARG A 15 2.78 8.70 -18.53
CA ARG A 15 2.67 9.50 -17.30
C ARG A 15 3.15 8.72 -16.07
N LEU A 16 2.81 7.45 -15.97
CA LEU A 16 3.28 6.60 -14.87
C LEU A 16 4.81 6.49 -14.89
N VAL A 17 5.40 6.25 -16.06
CA VAL A 17 6.86 6.14 -16.20
C VAL A 17 7.56 7.46 -15.86
N GLU A 18 7.06 8.58 -16.37
CA GLU A 18 7.60 9.92 -16.09
C GLU A 18 7.59 10.24 -14.58
N LEU A 19 6.49 9.97 -13.89
CA LEU A 19 6.39 10.19 -12.45
C LEU A 19 7.30 9.26 -11.64
N MET A 20 7.47 7.99 -12.07
CA MET A 20 8.43 7.08 -11.44
C MET A 20 9.87 7.56 -11.62
N GLN A 21 10.23 8.05 -12.81
CA GLN A 21 11.55 8.63 -13.07
C GLN A 21 11.78 9.90 -12.24
N LEU A 22 10.77 10.77 -12.15
CA LEU A 22 10.86 11.99 -11.34
C LEU A 22 10.99 11.66 -9.84
N ALA A 23 10.27 10.66 -9.34
CA ALA A 23 10.42 10.17 -7.98
C ALA A 23 11.85 9.67 -7.71
N GLU A 24 12.40 8.86 -8.63
CA GLU A 24 13.79 8.38 -8.52
C GLU A 24 14.81 9.52 -8.49
N GLN A 25 14.63 10.56 -9.34
CA GLN A 25 15.48 11.75 -9.38
C GLN A 25 15.39 12.56 -8.07
N ASN A 26 14.24 12.56 -7.40
CA ASN A 26 14.00 13.24 -6.15
C ASN A 26 14.30 12.39 -4.90
N GLY A 27 15.04 11.28 -5.05
CA GLY A 27 15.55 10.49 -3.92
C GLY A 27 14.53 9.55 -3.29
N PHE A 28 13.45 9.20 -3.99
CA PHE A 28 12.54 8.15 -3.55
C PHE A 28 13.18 6.78 -3.76
N ASP A 29 12.83 5.84 -2.88
CA ASP A 29 13.34 4.47 -2.87
C ASP A 29 12.38 3.49 -3.56
N TYR A 30 11.07 3.78 -3.56
CA TYR A 30 10.02 2.88 -4.02
C TYR A 30 9.02 3.53 -4.95
N GLY A 31 8.65 2.81 -6.03
CA GLY A 31 7.57 3.14 -6.93
C GLY A 31 6.51 2.03 -6.95
N TRP A 32 5.26 2.40 -6.73
CA TRP A 32 4.13 1.47 -6.65
C TRP A 32 3.03 1.88 -7.62
N THR A 33 2.21 0.90 -8.03
CA THR A 33 0.97 1.16 -8.76
C THR A 33 -0.14 0.22 -8.33
N TYR A 34 -1.40 0.49 -8.72
CA TYR A 34 -2.54 -0.32 -8.33
C TYR A 34 -2.79 -1.50 -9.27
N ASP A 35 -3.43 -2.57 -8.74
CA ASP A 35 -3.94 -3.71 -9.52
C ASP A 35 -5.46 -3.80 -9.37
N SER A 36 -6.17 -3.00 -10.17
CA SER A 36 -7.64 -3.03 -10.30
C SER A 36 -8.01 -2.88 -11.78
N HIS A 37 -7.89 -3.96 -12.51
CA HIS A 37 -7.93 -4.09 -13.96
C HIS A 37 -9.20 -3.59 -14.67
N VAL A 38 -10.30 -3.35 -13.95
CA VAL A 38 -11.54 -2.75 -14.50
C VAL A 38 -11.54 -1.24 -14.31
N LEU A 39 -10.88 -0.74 -13.25
CA LEU A 39 -10.83 0.69 -12.94
C LEU A 39 -9.71 1.40 -13.71
N TRP A 40 -8.60 0.69 -13.94
CA TRP A 40 -7.37 1.24 -14.54
C TRP A 40 -6.71 0.25 -15.50
N GLN A 41 -5.63 0.68 -16.15
CA GLN A 41 -4.83 -0.16 -17.03
C GLN A 41 -4.18 -1.33 -16.27
N GLU A 42 -3.91 -2.42 -16.98
CA GLU A 42 -3.23 -3.61 -16.45
C GLU A 42 -1.81 -3.26 -15.96
N PRO A 43 -1.49 -3.45 -14.66
CA PRO A 43 -0.26 -2.88 -14.10
C PRO A 43 1.02 -3.66 -14.45
N TYR A 44 0.96 -4.94 -14.78
CA TYR A 44 2.20 -5.73 -15.03
C TYR A 44 2.98 -5.27 -16.25
N PRO A 45 2.35 -4.95 -17.41
CA PRO A 45 3.04 -4.29 -18.51
C PRO A 45 3.63 -2.94 -18.12
N LEU A 46 2.92 -2.16 -17.29
CA LEU A 46 3.37 -0.85 -16.84
C LEU A 46 4.56 -0.95 -15.88
N LEU A 47 4.56 -1.93 -14.97
CA LEU A 47 5.73 -2.23 -14.12
C LEU A 47 6.95 -2.63 -14.97
N THR A 48 6.75 -3.37 -16.06
CA THR A 48 7.84 -3.69 -16.99
C THR A 48 8.44 -2.41 -17.59
N LEU A 49 7.60 -1.49 -18.06
CA LEU A 49 8.04 -0.21 -18.58
C LEU A 49 8.76 0.63 -17.52
N ALA A 50 8.20 0.72 -16.31
CA ALA A 50 8.85 1.41 -15.19
C ALA A 50 10.21 0.79 -14.85
N ALA A 51 10.31 -0.54 -14.80
CA ALA A 51 11.56 -1.25 -14.50
C ALA A 51 12.65 -0.99 -15.53
N MET A 52 12.28 -0.85 -16.80
CA MET A 52 13.21 -0.58 -17.91
C MET A 52 13.62 0.90 -18.00
N ASN A 53 12.90 1.80 -17.35
CA ASN A 53 13.13 3.25 -17.41
C ASN A 53 13.58 3.86 -16.08
N THR A 54 13.83 3.04 -15.05
CA THR A 54 14.40 3.43 -13.74
C THR A 54 15.59 2.53 -13.41
N GLU A 55 16.51 2.99 -12.56
CA GLU A 55 17.76 2.28 -12.24
C GLU A 55 17.82 1.77 -10.80
N ARG A 56 17.27 2.53 -9.84
CA ARG A 56 17.38 2.27 -8.40
C ARG A 56 16.04 2.00 -7.72
N LEU A 57 14.95 2.55 -8.26
CA LEU A 57 13.63 2.50 -7.65
C LEU A 57 13.15 1.06 -7.51
N HIS A 58 12.86 0.63 -6.28
CA HIS A 58 12.16 -0.62 -6.05
C HIS A 58 10.71 -0.50 -6.53
N LEU A 59 10.22 -1.50 -7.26
CA LEU A 59 8.93 -1.41 -7.95
C LEU A 59 7.96 -2.49 -7.50
N GLY A 60 6.70 -2.15 -7.33
CA GLY A 60 5.70 -3.10 -6.89
C GLY A 60 4.25 -2.69 -7.12
N LEU A 61 3.35 -3.55 -6.66
CA LEU A 61 1.91 -3.30 -6.65
C LEU A 61 1.44 -2.98 -5.23
N ASN A 62 0.70 -1.90 -5.07
CA ASN A 62 0.10 -1.47 -3.81
C ASN A 62 -1.44 -1.42 -3.94
N VAL A 63 -2.13 -2.56 -4.02
CA VAL A 63 -1.67 -3.94 -3.88
C VAL A 63 -2.30 -4.85 -4.93
N THR A 64 -1.65 -5.97 -5.25
CA THR A 64 -2.31 -7.07 -5.98
C THR A 64 -3.14 -7.96 -5.05
N ASN A 65 -3.81 -8.97 -5.59
CA ASN A 65 -4.60 -9.93 -4.80
C ASN A 65 -4.59 -11.33 -5.46
N PRO A 66 -4.81 -12.41 -4.67
CA PRO A 66 -4.79 -13.77 -5.20
C PRO A 66 -6.12 -14.23 -5.83
N GLY A 67 -7.06 -13.32 -6.05
CA GLY A 67 -8.41 -13.68 -6.48
C GLY A 67 -8.80 -13.20 -7.87
N THR A 68 -8.05 -12.28 -8.49
CA THR A 68 -8.29 -11.80 -9.86
C THR A 68 -7.40 -12.50 -10.87
N ARG A 69 -6.28 -13.05 -10.40
CA ARG A 69 -5.32 -13.82 -11.20
C ARG A 69 -4.92 -15.05 -10.40
N GLU A 70 -4.74 -16.19 -11.06
CA GLU A 70 -4.25 -17.39 -10.41
C GLU A 70 -2.90 -17.09 -9.73
N PRO A 71 -2.72 -17.41 -8.43
CA PRO A 71 -1.55 -16.99 -7.66
C PRO A 71 -0.19 -17.45 -8.20
N THR A 72 -0.14 -18.62 -8.85
CA THR A 72 1.11 -19.11 -9.47
C THR A 72 1.52 -18.29 -10.69
N VAL A 73 0.53 -17.76 -11.44
CA VAL A 73 0.77 -16.84 -12.57
C VAL A 73 1.33 -15.51 -12.03
N THR A 74 0.77 -15.02 -10.93
CA THR A 74 1.26 -13.81 -10.26
C THR A 74 2.70 -13.99 -9.76
N ALA A 75 3.00 -15.12 -9.11
CA ALA A 75 4.34 -15.45 -8.64
C ALA A 75 5.36 -15.51 -9.80
N SER A 76 4.97 -16.16 -10.91
CA SER A 76 5.79 -16.24 -12.13
C SER A 76 6.03 -14.85 -12.75
N ALA A 77 5.01 -13.97 -12.78
CA ALA A 77 5.15 -12.63 -13.31
C ALA A 77 6.14 -11.79 -12.47
N PHE A 78 6.04 -11.82 -11.14
CA PHE A 78 6.98 -11.13 -10.27
C PHE A 78 8.40 -11.69 -10.36
N ALA A 79 8.56 -13.01 -10.45
CA ALA A 79 9.88 -13.61 -10.67
C ALA A 79 10.51 -13.19 -12.02
N THR A 80 9.69 -13.01 -13.07
CA THR A 80 10.16 -12.48 -14.36
C THR A 80 10.53 -11.00 -14.23
N LEU A 81 9.69 -10.20 -13.59
CA LEU A 81 9.96 -8.78 -13.35
C LEU A 81 11.20 -8.56 -12.47
N GLN A 82 11.52 -9.49 -11.57
CA GLN A 82 12.75 -9.45 -10.77
C GLN A 82 14.00 -9.48 -11.66
N ASP A 83 13.98 -10.28 -12.74
CA ASP A 83 15.07 -10.27 -13.73
C ASP A 83 15.09 -8.96 -14.53
N VAL A 84 13.94 -8.55 -15.05
CA VAL A 84 13.81 -7.32 -15.88
C VAL A 84 14.25 -6.10 -15.09
N SER A 85 13.94 -6.03 -13.80
CA SER A 85 14.29 -4.91 -12.92
C SER A 85 15.70 -5.01 -12.31
N ASN A 86 16.44 -6.07 -12.59
CA ASN A 86 17.72 -6.36 -11.94
C ASN A 86 17.62 -6.41 -10.38
N GLY A 87 16.65 -7.17 -9.88
CA GLY A 87 16.53 -7.45 -8.45
C GLY A 87 15.75 -6.41 -7.62
N ARG A 88 14.93 -5.53 -8.24
CA ARG A 88 14.26 -4.42 -7.57
C ARG A 88 12.75 -4.63 -7.31
N MET A 89 12.23 -5.84 -7.47
CA MET A 89 10.80 -6.08 -7.25
C MET A 89 10.43 -6.27 -5.78
N ILE A 90 9.23 -5.82 -5.45
CA ILE A 90 8.55 -6.02 -4.16
C ILE A 90 7.07 -6.29 -4.42
N VAL A 91 6.45 -7.16 -3.63
CA VAL A 91 5.02 -7.49 -3.76
C VAL A 91 4.22 -6.91 -2.61
N GLY A 92 3.33 -5.98 -2.89
CA GLY A 92 2.24 -5.65 -1.99
C GLY A 92 1.01 -6.49 -2.32
N ILE A 93 0.42 -7.16 -1.33
CA ILE A 93 -0.71 -8.07 -1.53
C ILE A 93 -1.82 -7.84 -0.51
N GLY A 94 -3.07 -7.77 -0.99
CA GLY A 94 -4.27 -7.68 -0.20
C GLY A 94 -5.30 -8.73 -0.58
N ARG A 95 -6.46 -8.74 0.09
CA ARG A 95 -7.53 -9.71 -0.20
C ARG A 95 -8.34 -9.40 -1.46
N GLY A 96 -8.11 -8.24 -2.09
CA GLY A 96 -8.87 -7.76 -3.24
C GLY A 96 -10.20 -7.15 -2.83
N ASP A 97 -10.23 -5.86 -2.53
CA ASP A 97 -11.46 -5.10 -2.30
C ASP A 97 -11.98 -4.51 -3.62
N SER A 98 -11.46 -3.37 -4.07
CA SER A 98 -11.91 -2.70 -5.29
C SER A 98 -11.86 -3.60 -6.53
N SER A 99 -10.72 -4.25 -6.76
CA SER A 99 -10.47 -5.11 -7.93
C SER A 99 -11.46 -6.29 -8.07
N ARG A 100 -11.98 -6.80 -6.95
CA ARG A 100 -12.94 -7.91 -6.95
C ARG A 100 -14.39 -7.44 -6.88
N ARG A 101 -14.68 -6.39 -6.11
CA ARG A 101 -16.05 -5.88 -5.97
C ARG A 101 -16.59 -5.30 -7.29
N VAL A 102 -15.74 -4.63 -8.08
CA VAL A 102 -16.14 -4.10 -9.40
C VAL A 102 -16.53 -5.18 -10.42
N ILE A 103 -16.13 -6.43 -10.18
CA ILE A 103 -16.54 -7.60 -10.98
C ILE A 103 -17.57 -8.47 -10.23
N GLY A 104 -18.22 -7.96 -9.19
CA GLY A 104 -19.28 -8.64 -8.44
C GLY A 104 -18.77 -9.73 -7.50
N GLN A 105 -17.48 -9.77 -7.16
CA GLN A 105 -16.88 -10.77 -6.28
C GLN A 105 -16.56 -10.21 -4.90
N GLN A 106 -16.60 -11.07 -3.86
CA GLN A 106 -16.16 -10.71 -2.52
C GLN A 106 -14.65 -10.82 -2.37
N PRO A 107 -14.02 -10.07 -1.45
CA PRO A 107 -12.61 -10.27 -1.10
C PRO A 107 -12.30 -11.73 -0.75
N VAL A 108 -11.12 -12.22 -1.13
CA VAL A 108 -10.68 -13.59 -0.87
C VAL A 108 -10.78 -13.92 0.62
N LYS A 109 -11.19 -15.14 0.97
CA LYS A 109 -11.29 -15.56 2.37
C LYS A 109 -9.92 -15.52 3.04
N VAL A 110 -9.90 -15.19 4.34
CA VAL A 110 -8.65 -14.98 5.09
C VAL A 110 -7.72 -16.20 5.06
N THR A 111 -8.29 -17.41 5.13
CA THR A 111 -7.53 -18.67 5.08
C THR A 111 -6.92 -18.93 3.72
N GLU A 112 -7.67 -18.70 2.65
CA GLU A 112 -7.19 -18.82 1.27
C GLU A 112 -6.12 -17.75 0.97
N PHE A 113 -6.32 -16.55 1.50
CA PHE A 113 -5.36 -15.45 1.38
C PHE A 113 -4.01 -15.79 2.03
N GLU A 114 -4.01 -16.33 3.26
CA GLU A 114 -2.77 -16.74 3.93
C GLU A 114 -2.03 -17.84 3.16
N ALA A 115 -2.76 -18.84 2.67
CA ALA A 115 -2.18 -19.91 1.86
C ALA A 115 -1.53 -19.37 0.58
N ALA A 116 -2.23 -18.48 -0.12
CA ALA A 116 -1.71 -17.85 -1.33
C ALA A 116 -0.45 -16.99 -1.05
N CYS A 117 -0.43 -16.21 0.05
CA CYS A 117 0.75 -15.42 0.43
C CYS A 117 1.99 -16.30 0.66
N ARG A 118 1.84 -17.40 1.41
CA ARG A 118 2.93 -18.35 1.66
C ARG A 118 3.43 -18.98 0.35
N MET A 119 2.50 -19.52 -0.42
CA MET A 119 2.80 -20.18 -1.70
C MET A 119 3.51 -19.21 -2.66
N MET A 120 2.97 -18.02 -2.88
CA MET A 120 3.57 -17.02 -3.78
C MET A 120 4.96 -16.62 -3.33
N ARG A 121 5.14 -16.33 -2.02
CA ARG A 121 6.45 -15.95 -1.45
C ARG A 121 7.52 -17.02 -1.71
N ASP A 122 7.18 -18.28 -1.54
CA ASP A 122 8.14 -19.36 -1.73
C ASP A 122 8.35 -19.66 -3.22
N LEU A 123 7.29 -19.73 -4.00
CA LEU A 123 7.35 -20.08 -5.44
C LEU A 123 8.14 -19.03 -6.25
N MET A 124 7.86 -17.73 -6.08
CA MET A 124 8.56 -16.69 -6.83
C MET A 124 10.04 -16.55 -6.45
N ASN A 125 10.43 -17.11 -5.29
CA ASN A 125 11.82 -17.20 -4.85
C ASN A 125 12.47 -18.55 -5.20
N GLY A 126 11.87 -19.33 -6.12
CA GLY A 126 12.44 -20.57 -6.66
C GLY A 126 12.43 -21.74 -5.67
N ARG A 127 11.54 -21.70 -4.67
CA ARG A 127 11.34 -22.83 -3.75
C ARG A 127 10.25 -23.76 -4.29
N GLN A 128 10.41 -25.06 -4.02
CA GLN A 128 9.36 -26.04 -4.26
C GLN A 128 8.21 -25.84 -3.26
N VAL A 129 6.97 -25.84 -3.77
CA VAL A 129 5.75 -25.69 -2.96
C VAL A 129 4.70 -26.70 -3.39
N GLU A 130 3.83 -27.11 -2.46
CA GLU A 130 2.62 -27.84 -2.78
C GLU A 130 1.48 -26.85 -3.03
N TRP A 131 0.82 -26.94 -4.18
CA TRP A 131 -0.34 -26.14 -4.54
C TRP A 131 -1.41 -26.99 -5.24
N ASN A 132 -2.64 -27.00 -4.69
CA ASN A 132 -3.74 -27.83 -5.18
C ASN A 132 -3.39 -29.33 -5.32
N GLY A 133 -2.61 -29.87 -4.38
CA GLY A 133 -2.19 -31.28 -4.36
C GLY A 133 -1.08 -31.61 -5.37
N THR A 134 -0.43 -30.62 -5.95
CA THR A 134 0.68 -30.79 -6.89
C THR A 134 1.91 -30.04 -6.42
N GLU A 135 3.07 -30.70 -6.45
CA GLU A 135 4.36 -30.05 -6.22
C GLU A 135 4.76 -29.24 -7.45
N ILE A 136 5.04 -27.97 -7.25
CA ILE A 136 5.44 -27.03 -8.31
C ILE A 136 6.67 -26.22 -7.89
N GLU A 137 7.46 -25.80 -8.87
CA GLU A 137 8.68 -25.03 -8.68
C GLU A 137 8.97 -24.18 -9.92
N LEU A 138 9.42 -22.93 -9.69
CA LEU A 138 10.00 -22.10 -10.75
C LEU A 138 11.52 -22.28 -10.77
N LYS A 139 12.00 -23.39 -11.36
CA LYS A 139 13.46 -23.73 -11.39
C LYS A 139 14.33 -22.61 -11.94
N TRP A 140 13.81 -21.87 -12.92
CA TRP A 140 14.48 -20.73 -13.53
C TRP A 140 14.56 -19.50 -12.62
N ALA A 141 13.83 -19.49 -11.49
CA ALA A 141 13.85 -18.39 -10.52
C ALA A 141 14.84 -18.61 -9.36
N GLN A 142 15.52 -19.75 -9.31
CA GLN A 142 16.49 -20.06 -8.25
C GLN A 142 17.72 -19.14 -8.28
N GLY A 143 18.27 -18.86 -7.10
CA GLY A 143 19.53 -18.11 -6.93
C GLY A 143 19.41 -16.59 -7.13
N ARG A 144 18.19 -16.06 -7.27
CA ARG A 144 17.92 -14.62 -7.37
C ARG A 144 17.86 -13.96 -5.98
N ALA A 145 17.99 -12.64 -5.96
CA ALA A 145 17.67 -11.84 -4.77
C ALA A 145 16.19 -12.09 -4.40
N PRO A 146 15.87 -12.29 -3.11
CA PRO A 146 14.50 -12.57 -2.69
C PRO A 146 13.58 -11.38 -2.94
N ILE A 147 12.36 -11.67 -3.36
CA ILE A 147 11.30 -10.69 -3.56
C ILE A 147 10.51 -10.57 -2.25
N PRO A 148 10.55 -9.42 -1.55
CA PRO A 148 9.78 -9.22 -0.33
C PRO A 148 8.28 -9.19 -0.59
N VAL A 149 7.50 -9.70 0.36
CA VAL A 149 6.02 -9.67 0.32
C VAL A 149 5.49 -8.83 1.47
N TYR A 150 4.78 -7.76 1.15
CA TYR A 150 4.10 -6.89 2.10
C TYR A 150 2.59 -7.13 2.07
N VAL A 151 1.99 -7.38 3.22
CA VAL A 151 0.55 -7.65 3.36
C VAL A 151 -0.19 -6.38 3.76
N ALA A 152 -1.22 -6.00 2.99
CA ALA A 152 -2.10 -4.89 3.33
C ALA A 152 -3.36 -5.36 4.06
N GLY A 153 -3.73 -4.64 5.12
CA GLY A 153 -4.98 -4.88 5.85
C GLY A 153 -5.09 -4.11 7.15
N TYR A 154 -6.32 -4.06 7.66
CA TYR A 154 -6.65 -3.36 8.91
C TYR A 154 -7.14 -4.30 10.01
N GLY A 155 -7.77 -5.40 9.64
CA GLY A 155 -8.40 -6.32 10.59
C GLY A 155 -7.40 -7.24 11.30
N PRO A 156 -7.65 -7.59 12.58
CA PRO A 156 -6.71 -8.36 13.40
C PRO A 156 -6.26 -9.67 12.76
N ARG A 157 -7.16 -10.35 12.02
CA ARG A 157 -6.82 -11.61 11.34
C ARG A 157 -5.81 -11.42 10.20
N VAL A 158 -5.93 -10.34 9.41
CA VAL A 158 -5.00 -10.04 8.31
C VAL A 158 -3.69 -9.49 8.86
N LEU A 159 -3.73 -8.66 9.90
CA LEU A 159 -2.53 -8.18 10.60
C LEU A 159 -1.74 -9.35 11.24
N ALA A 160 -2.46 -10.35 11.74
CA ALA A 160 -1.81 -11.57 12.24
C ALA A 160 -1.13 -12.38 11.11
N ILE A 161 -1.68 -12.38 9.89
CA ILE A 161 -1.02 -12.97 8.72
C ILE A 161 0.26 -12.19 8.39
N ALA A 162 0.19 -10.85 8.36
CA ALA A 162 1.38 -10.03 8.12
C ALA A 162 2.52 -10.40 9.07
N GLY A 163 2.28 -10.49 10.38
CA GLY A 163 3.29 -10.90 11.36
C GLY A 163 3.83 -12.32 11.13
N ARG A 164 2.96 -13.29 10.77
CA ARG A 164 3.39 -14.70 10.63
C ARG A 164 4.14 -15.00 9.33
N VAL A 165 3.78 -14.35 8.21
CA VAL A 165 4.23 -14.83 6.89
C VAL A 165 4.85 -13.74 6.00
N ALA A 166 4.57 -12.46 6.24
CA ALA A 166 5.03 -11.39 5.37
C ALA A 166 6.41 -10.85 5.77
N ASP A 167 7.07 -10.17 4.84
CA ASP A 167 8.30 -9.41 5.08
C ASP A 167 7.98 -7.97 5.49
N GLY A 168 6.72 -7.54 5.29
CA GLY A 168 6.24 -6.25 5.76
C GLY A 168 4.72 -6.14 5.81
N VAL A 169 4.24 -5.02 6.36
CA VAL A 169 2.82 -4.65 6.43
C VAL A 169 2.61 -3.30 5.75
N ILE A 170 1.50 -3.17 5.02
CA ILE A 170 1.05 -1.91 4.40
C ILE A 170 -0.15 -1.39 5.19
N ILE A 171 -0.02 -0.17 5.70
CA ILE A 171 -1.01 0.54 6.49
C ILE A 171 -1.45 1.78 5.71
N GLN A 172 -2.71 1.80 5.26
CA GLN A 172 -3.24 2.89 4.42
C GLN A 172 -3.81 4.01 5.28
N LEU A 173 -2.99 4.70 6.04
CA LEU A 173 -3.29 5.94 6.76
C LEU A 173 -2.02 6.56 7.37
N ALA A 174 -2.11 7.86 7.74
CA ALA A 174 -1.03 8.62 8.35
C ALA A 174 -1.36 9.10 9.78
N ASP A 175 -2.17 8.36 10.53
CA ASP A 175 -2.46 8.64 11.94
C ASP A 175 -1.47 7.86 12.82
N PRO A 176 -0.57 8.53 13.57
CA PRO A 176 0.45 7.85 14.37
C PRO A 176 -0.12 6.92 15.45
N ASP A 177 -1.24 7.27 16.07
CA ASP A 177 -1.83 6.48 17.17
C ASP A 177 -2.43 5.18 16.63
N ILE A 178 -3.11 5.25 15.47
CA ILE A 178 -3.67 4.07 14.80
C ILE A 178 -2.55 3.18 14.25
N VAL A 179 -1.52 3.79 13.66
CA VAL A 179 -0.34 3.08 13.15
C VAL A 179 0.37 2.33 14.28
N GLU A 180 0.63 2.97 15.42
CA GLU A 180 1.28 2.34 16.58
C GLU A 180 0.50 1.10 17.06
N TRP A 181 -0.84 1.20 17.12
CA TRP A 181 -1.69 0.07 17.49
C TRP A 181 -1.56 -1.08 16.48
N ILE A 182 -1.62 -0.78 15.16
CA ILE A 182 -1.49 -1.78 14.09
C ILE A 182 -0.11 -2.45 14.15
N VAL A 183 0.95 -1.68 14.28
CA VAL A 183 2.33 -2.17 14.42
C VAL A 183 2.45 -3.10 15.62
N GLY A 184 1.84 -2.73 16.75
CA GLY A 184 1.79 -3.58 17.94
C GLY A 184 1.10 -4.94 17.69
N GLN A 185 0.02 -4.99 16.91
CA GLN A 185 -0.65 -6.25 16.54
C GLN A 185 0.23 -7.13 15.66
N VAL A 186 0.88 -6.54 14.65
CA VAL A 186 1.77 -7.25 13.72
C VAL A 186 2.97 -7.83 14.48
N ARG A 187 3.64 -7.03 15.32
CA ARG A 187 4.80 -7.45 16.12
C ARG A 187 4.46 -8.60 17.07
N ARG A 188 3.36 -8.49 17.81
CA ARG A 188 2.88 -9.59 18.68
C ARG A 188 2.60 -10.88 17.90
N SER A 189 2.10 -10.77 16.68
CA SER A 189 1.87 -11.95 15.85
C SER A 189 3.16 -12.57 15.31
N ALA A 190 4.16 -11.77 14.98
CA ALA A 190 5.50 -12.24 14.59
C ALA A 190 6.15 -13.01 15.76
N GLU A 191 6.16 -12.43 16.97
CA GLU A 191 6.67 -13.08 18.19
C GLU A 191 6.02 -14.44 18.45
N LYS A 192 4.66 -14.49 18.39
CA LYS A 192 3.90 -15.74 18.56
C LYS A 192 4.24 -16.80 17.51
N ALA A 193 4.69 -16.38 16.33
CA ALA A 193 5.15 -17.26 15.25
C ALA A 193 6.63 -17.63 15.35
N GLY A 194 7.34 -17.17 16.39
CA GLY A 194 8.78 -17.41 16.58
C GLY A 194 9.67 -16.60 15.63
N ARG A 195 9.17 -15.48 15.09
CA ARG A 195 9.93 -14.57 14.22
C ARG A 195 10.38 -13.35 15.00
N ASP A 196 11.49 -12.76 14.60
CA ASP A 196 11.89 -11.45 15.08
C ASP A 196 10.90 -10.38 14.58
N PRO A 197 10.20 -9.66 15.48
CA PRO A 197 9.28 -8.60 15.08
C PRO A 197 9.93 -7.46 14.28
N ALA A 198 11.23 -7.22 14.45
CA ALA A 198 11.99 -6.19 13.74
C ALA A 198 12.21 -6.52 12.25
N GLU A 199 12.09 -7.79 11.86
CA GLU A 199 12.17 -8.22 10.46
C GLU A 199 10.95 -7.80 9.65
N VAL A 200 9.78 -7.58 10.30
CA VAL A 200 8.56 -7.19 9.60
C VAL A 200 8.55 -5.68 9.40
N LYS A 201 8.83 -5.24 8.19
CA LYS A 201 8.87 -3.82 7.83
C LYS A 201 7.49 -3.20 7.81
N VAL A 202 7.41 -1.91 8.13
CA VAL A 202 6.15 -1.17 8.19
C VAL A 202 6.14 -0.06 7.15
N MET A 203 5.22 -0.15 6.20
CA MET A 203 4.93 0.91 5.24
C MET A 203 3.62 1.58 5.61
N ALA A 204 3.65 2.89 5.89
CA ALA A 204 2.46 3.72 5.97
C ALA A 204 2.26 4.45 4.65
N CYS A 205 1.02 4.54 4.17
CA CYS A 205 0.71 5.21 2.91
C CYS A 205 -0.58 6.02 2.99
N ALA A 206 -0.50 7.27 2.52
CA ALA A 206 -1.64 8.16 2.38
C ALA A 206 -1.31 9.28 1.38
N PRO A 207 -2.31 10.07 0.92
CA PRO A 207 -2.06 11.29 0.17
C PRO A 207 -1.25 12.31 0.99
N ALA A 208 -0.46 13.10 0.27
CA ALA A 208 0.28 14.23 0.81
C ALA A 208 0.12 15.44 -0.12
N VAL A 209 -0.11 16.63 0.46
CA VAL A 209 -0.18 17.89 -0.28
C VAL A 209 0.72 18.91 0.43
N VAL A 210 1.79 19.33 -0.25
CA VAL A 210 2.73 20.32 0.27
C VAL A 210 2.26 21.71 -0.12
N GLY A 211 2.00 22.57 0.87
CA GLY A 211 1.57 23.96 0.65
C GLY A 211 0.96 24.58 1.89
N ASP A 212 0.86 25.92 1.92
CA ASP A 212 0.35 26.66 3.08
C ASP A 212 -1.18 26.64 3.21
N ASP A 213 -1.90 26.37 2.12
CA ASP A 213 -3.37 26.32 2.09
C ASP A 213 -3.89 24.91 2.44
N VAL A 214 -3.91 24.62 3.75
CA VAL A 214 -4.39 23.33 4.28
C VAL A 214 -5.86 23.04 3.89
N PRO A 215 -6.79 24.00 3.96
CA PRO A 215 -8.16 23.78 3.48
C PRO A 215 -8.24 23.34 2.00
N ALA A 216 -7.49 23.97 1.11
CA ALA A 216 -7.42 23.55 -0.29
C ALA A 216 -6.78 22.17 -0.42
N GLY A 217 -5.79 21.83 0.40
CA GLY A 217 -5.21 20.50 0.50
C GLY A 217 -6.24 19.44 0.94
N CYS A 218 -7.10 19.77 1.91
CA CYS A 218 -8.17 18.88 2.36
C CYS A 218 -9.12 18.51 1.21
N GLU A 219 -9.51 19.47 0.35
CA GLU A 219 -10.38 19.19 -0.80
C GLU A 219 -9.77 18.15 -1.74
N GLN A 220 -8.46 18.15 -1.91
CA GLN A 220 -7.78 17.19 -2.78
C GLN A 220 -7.72 15.77 -2.20
N VAL A 221 -7.83 15.60 -0.89
CA VAL A 221 -7.62 14.31 -0.22
C VAL A 221 -8.87 13.72 0.43
N ARG A 222 -10.04 14.37 0.41
CA ARG A 222 -11.29 13.90 1.05
C ARG A 222 -11.71 12.48 0.63
N TRP A 223 -11.39 12.10 -0.59
CA TRP A 223 -11.65 10.74 -1.10
C TRP A 223 -10.95 9.64 -0.28
N PHE A 224 -9.78 9.96 0.31
CA PHE A 224 -8.96 8.96 0.97
C PHE A 224 -9.52 8.51 2.33
N PRO A 225 -9.90 9.38 3.28
CA PRO A 225 -10.58 8.96 4.50
C PRO A 225 -11.88 8.20 4.22
N ALA A 226 -12.63 8.57 3.19
CA ALA A 226 -13.82 7.84 2.77
C ALA A 226 -13.50 6.42 2.29
N MET A 227 -12.43 6.25 1.52
CA MET A 227 -11.92 4.94 1.10
C MET A 227 -11.50 4.09 2.32
N VAL A 228 -10.75 4.67 3.26
CA VAL A 228 -10.35 3.98 4.52
C VAL A 228 -11.59 3.54 5.29
N SER A 229 -12.60 4.42 5.43
CA SER A 229 -13.86 4.09 6.10
C SER A 229 -14.55 2.89 5.45
N ASN A 230 -14.64 2.87 4.11
CA ASN A 230 -15.23 1.74 3.37
C ASN A 230 -14.49 0.41 3.64
N HIS A 231 -13.16 0.43 3.63
CA HIS A 231 -12.36 -0.77 3.92
C HIS A 231 -12.51 -1.25 5.37
N VAL A 232 -12.56 -0.32 6.32
CA VAL A 232 -12.60 -0.65 7.74
C VAL A 232 -14.00 -0.99 8.23
N PHE A 233 -15.06 -0.49 7.59
CA PHE A 233 -16.45 -0.80 7.94
C PHE A 233 -16.70 -2.32 7.98
N ASP A 234 -16.22 -3.04 6.97
CA ASP A 234 -16.33 -4.50 6.91
C ASP A 234 -15.55 -5.22 8.05
N VAL A 235 -14.52 -4.57 8.60
CA VAL A 235 -13.77 -5.07 9.74
C VAL A 235 -14.55 -4.82 11.05
N ILE A 236 -14.99 -3.58 11.27
CA ILE A 236 -15.74 -3.19 12.48
C ILE A 236 -17.03 -4.00 12.63
N SER A 237 -17.75 -4.25 11.53
CA SER A 237 -18.98 -5.03 11.54
C SER A 237 -18.80 -6.52 11.91
N LYS A 238 -17.59 -7.03 11.92
CA LYS A 238 -17.25 -8.46 12.12
C LYS A 238 -16.37 -8.73 13.35
N HIS A 239 -15.94 -7.70 14.07
CA HIS A 239 -15.06 -7.79 15.22
C HIS A 239 -15.64 -7.01 16.41
N ASP A 240 -15.23 -7.37 17.62
CA ASP A 240 -15.55 -6.56 18.80
C ASP A 240 -14.85 -5.19 18.66
N PRO A 241 -15.56 -4.06 18.85
CA PRO A 241 -14.93 -2.74 18.86
C PRO A 241 -13.74 -2.61 19.82
N ALA A 242 -13.71 -3.40 20.90
CA ALA A 242 -12.57 -3.44 21.83
C ALA A 242 -11.28 -4.04 21.23
N ASP A 243 -11.41 -4.81 20.14
CA ASP A 243 -10.29 -5.40 19.40
C ASP A 243 -9.74 -4.48 18.30
N LEU A 244 -10.21 -3.24 18.21
CA LEU A 244 -9.87 -2.29 17.16
C LEU A 244 -9.39 -0.96 17.78
N PRO A 245 -8.61 -0.15 17.03
CA PRO A 245 -8.19 1.16 17.53
C PRO A 245 -9.41 2.05 17.81
N PRO A 246 -9.57 2.61 19.03
CA PRO A 246 -10.74 3.41 19.37
C PRO A 246 -11.00 4.55 18.41
N ALA A 247 -9.94 5.28 18.04
CA ALA A 247 -10.02 6.41 17.12
C ALA A 247 -10.53 6.03 15.71
N LEU A 248 -10.12 4.87 15.21
CA LEU A 248 -10.60 4.36 13.92
C LEU A 248 -12.06 3.89 14.01
N THR A 249 -12.40 3.23 15.10
CA THR A 249 -13.77 2.76 15.37
C THR A 249 -14.74 3.93 15.49
N GLU A 250 -14.41 4.96 16.27
CA GLU A 250 -15.22 6.18 16.40
C GLU A 250 -15.42 6.88 15.07
N TYR A 251 -14.36 7.02 14.25
CA TYR A 251 -14.43 7.62 12.94
C TYR A 251 -15.42 6.86 12.03
N VAL A 252 -15.26 5.56 11.90
CA VAL A 252 -16.09 4.74 10.99
C VAL A 252 -17.55 4.68 11.46
N LEU A 253 -17.81 4.67 12.77
CA LEU A 253 -19.17 4.68 13.31
C LEU A 253 -19.89 6.03 13.13
N ARG A 254 -19.15 7.14 13.02
CA ARG A 254 -19.72 8.46 12.67
C ARG A 254 -20.07 8.57 11.19
N MET A 255 -19.36 7.84 10.35
CA MET A 255 -19.62 7.80 8.90
C MET A 255 -20.87 6.96 8.67
N GLN A 256 -22.00 7.61 8.33
CA GLN A 256 -23.17 6.89 7.84
C GLN A 256 -22.78 6.17 6.56
N ARG A 257 -23.26 4.93 6.39
CA ARG A 257 -22.94 4.11 5.24
C ARG A 257 -23.61 4.69 3.98
N GLU A 258 -22.99 5.66 3.37
CA GLU A 258 -23.30 6.01 1.99
C GLU A 258 -22.75 4.94 1.05
N ALA A 259 -23.43 4.71 -0.07
CA ALA A 259 -22.97 3.77 -1.06
C ALA A 259 -21.63 4.27 -1.63
N TYR A 260 -20.52 3.56 -1.32
CA TYR A 260 -19.20 3.86 -1.86
C TYR A 260 -19.21 3.57 -3.37
N ASP A 261 -18.91 4.58 -4.18
CA ASP A 261 -18.82 4.43 -5.63
C ASP A 261 -17.38 4.06 -6.04
N TYR A 262 -17.20 2.83 -6.49
CA TYR A 262 -15.91 2.36 -6.98
C TYR A 262 -15.49 3.01 -8.31
N ALA A 263 -16.39 3.60 -9.09
CA ALA A 263 -16.02 4.33 -10.30
C ALA A 263 -15.27 5.64 -9.98
N GLU A 264 -15.53 6.22 -8.79
CA GLU A 264 -14.81 7.40 -8.27
C GLU A 264 -13.67 7.05 -7.31
N HIS A 265 -13.26 5.77 -7.27
CA HIS A 265 -12.22 5.29 -6.36
C HIS A 265 -10.88 6.02 -6.59
N SER A 266 -10.28 6.56 -5.51
CA SER A 266 -9.02 7.32 -5.56
C SER A 266 -9.04 8.55 -6.48
N ARG A 267 -10.17 9.25 -6.56
CA ARG A 267 -10.33 10.45 -7.40
C ARG A 267 -10.59 11.69 -6.53
N VAL A 268 -9.90 12.78 -6.87
CA VAL A 268 -10.19 14.12 -6.31
C VAL A 268 -11.62 14.51 -6.66
N GLY A 269 -12.37 15.08 -5.70
CA GLY A 269 -13.75 15.49 -5.89
C GLY A 269 -14.77 14.36 -5.90
N ALA A 270 -14.41 13.14 -5.50
CA ALA A 270 -15.34 12.02 -5.37
C ALA A 270 -16.47 12.35 -4.38
N LYS A 271 -17.73 12.11 -4.78
CA LYS A 271 -18.93 12.46 -3.98
C LYS A 271 -18.95 11.83 -2.60
N HIS A 272 -18.45 10.61 -2.45
CA HIS A 272 -18.36 9.93 -1.16
C HIS A 272 -17.37 10.60 -0.20
N GLY A 273 -16.59 11.59 -0.64
CA GLY A 273 -15.72 12.43 0.19
C GLY A 273 -16.38 13.71 0.74
N GLU A 274 -17.52 14.15 0.21
CA GLU A 274 -18.11 15.45 0.54
C GLU A 274 -18.43 15.65 2.04
N GLN A 275 -18.71 14.57 2.78
CA GLN A 275 -19.03 14.62 4.22
C GLN A 275 -17.81 14.49 5.13
N ILE A 276 -16.61 14.33 4.58
CA ILE A 276 -15.38 14.18 5.36
C ILE A 276 -14.98 15.55 5.93
N ALA A 277 -14.84 15.63 7.26
CA ALA A 277 -14.37 16.84 7.92
C ALA A 277 -12.87 17.06 7.68
N ASP A 278 -12.43 18.33 7.64
CA ASP A 278 -11.03 18.72 7.46
C ASP A 278 -10.11 18.07 8.49
N GLU A 279 -10.52 18.06 9.77
CA GLU A 279 -9.79 17.38 10.86
C GLU A 279 -9.47 15.92 10.54
N THR A 280 -10.37 15.22 9.84
CA THR A 280 -10.14 13.83 9.44
C THR A 280 -9.12 13.75 8.30
N CYS A 281 -9.18 14.69 7.34
CA CYS A 281 -8.19 14.80 6.28
C CYS A 281 -6.79 15.07 6.84
N GLU A 282 -6.66 16.05 7.72
CA GLU A 282 -5.42 16.38 8.42
C GLU A 282 -4.90 15.23 9.27
N ARG A 283 -5.79 14.44 9.85
CA ARG A 283 -5.42 13.27 10.65
C ARG A 283 -4.91 12.12 9.80
N PHE A 284 -5.58 11.78 8.71
CA PHE A 284 -5.29 10.58 7.90
C PHE A 284 -4.29 10.81 6.76
N CYS A 285 -4.12 12.07 6.33
CA CYS A 285 -3.20 12.48 5.28
C CYS A 285 -2.06 13.34 5.84
N ILE A 286 -1.12 13.76 5.02
CA ILE A 286 -0.11 14.76 5.42
C ILE A 286 -0.31 16.01 4.57
N LEU A 287 -0.68 17.11 5.24
CA LEU A 287 -1.00 18.39 4.61
C LEU A 287 -0.21 19.52 5.29
N GLY A 288 0.11 20.55 4.55
CA GLY A 288 0.76 21.75 5.06
C GLY A 288 2.14 22.02 4.46
N PRO A 289 2.89 22.99 5.02
CA PRO A 289 4.24 23.29 4.57
C PRO A 289 5.23 22.15 4.87
N PRO A 290 6.43 22.13 4.27
CA PRO A 290 7.40 21.04 4.42
C PRO A 290 7.71 20.68 5.88
N GLU A 291 7.73 21.63 6.79
CA GLU A 291 8.00 21.41 8.21
C GLU A 291 6.91 20.56 8.88
N ALA A 292 5.64 20.77 8.50
CA ALA A 292 4.51 19.97 9.01
C ALA A 292 4.62 18.52 8.54
N HIS A 293 5.08 18.29 7.30
CA HIS A 293 5.36 16.96 6.80
C HIS A 293 6.47 16.29 7.60
N VAL A 294 7.60 16.97 7.81
CA VAL A 294 8.74 16.43 8.58
C VAL A 294 8.31 16.09 10.02
N GLU A 295 7.55 16.95 10.67
CA GLU A 295 7.04 16.71 12.04
C GLU A 295 6.17 15.46 12.09
N LYS A 296 5.18 15.35 11.19
CA LYS A 296 4.27 14.21 11.17
C LYS A 296 4.99 12.91 10.80
N LEU A 297 5.93 12.94 9.86
CA LEU A 297 6.74 11.78 9.46
C LEU A 297 7.64 11.30 10.61
N ARG A 298 8.22 12.19 11.41
CA ARG A 298 8.96 11.80 12.64
C ARG A 298 8.06 11.10 13.66
N ARG A 299 6.82 11.54 13.81
CA ARG A 299 5.85 10.86 14.67
C ARG A 299 5.48 9.48 14.15
N LEU A 300 5.31 9.32 12.83
CA LEU A 300 5.07 8.03 12.20
C LEU A 300 6.30 7.09 12.36
N GLU A 301 7.51 7.60 12.20
CA GLU A 301 8.74 6.86 12.44
C GLU A 301 8.83 6.37 13.90
N ALA A 302 8.51 7.23 14.86
CA ALA A 302 8.45 6.87 16.28
C ALA A 302 7.35 5.82 16.57
N ALA A 303 6.25 5.82 15.83
CA ALA A 303 5.21 4.79 15.85
C ALA A 303 5.63 3.45 15.20
N GLY A 304 6.83 3.42 14.58
CA GLY A 304 7.43 2.21 14.02
C GLY A 304 7.35 2.07 12.51
N VAL A 305 7.07 3.16 11.78
CA VAL A 305 7.08 3.18 10.31
C VAL A 305 8.52 3.19 9.79
N ASP A 306 8.85 2.22 8.93
CA ASP A 306 10.13 2.15 8.21
C ASP A 306 10.08 2.90 6.87
N GLN A 307 8.91 2.92 6.22
CA GLN A 307 8.68 3.50 4.89
C GLN A 307 7.44 4.36 4.86
N TRP A 308 7.57 5.60 4.43
CA TRP A 308 6.46 6.47 4.05
C TRP A 308 6.20 6.38 2.55
N ASN A 309 4.93 6.21 2.16
CA ASN A 309 4.54 6.11 0.77
C ASN A 309 3.41 7.09 0.42
N ILE A 310 3.66 7.98 -0.51
CA ILE A 310 2.68 8.97 -0.96
C ILE A 310 1.71 8.34 -1.95
N TYR A 311 0.40 8.45 -1.71
CA TYR A 311 -0.60 8.27 -2.75
C TYR A 311 -0.65 9.54 -3.62
N LEU A 312 0.00 9.49 -4.78
CA LEU A 312 0.16 10.62 -5.70
C LEU A 312 -1.08 10.78 -6.60
N MET A 313 -2.26 10.86 -5.96
CA MET A 313 -3.57 11.03 -6.59
C MET A 313 -4.16 12.41 -6.29
N THR A 314 -3.30 13.39 -6.19
CA THR A 314 -3.63 14.80 -5.96
C THR A 314 -3.21 15.61 -7.19
N GLU A 315 -3.64 16.86 -7.26
CA GLU A 315 -3.06 17.83 -8.18
C GLU A 315 -1.62 18.19 -7.75
N GLY A 316 -0.83 18.79 -8.63
CA GLY A 316 0.54 19.20 -8.31
C GLY A 316 1.47 18.02 -8.01
N GLN A 317 1.38 16.95 -8.80
CA GLN A 317 2.14 15.71 -8.59
C GLN A 317 3.64 15.93 -8.64
N GLU A 318 4.11 16.67 -9.65
CA GLU A 318 5.53 17.01 -9.82
C GLU A 318 6.02 17.88 -8.67
N GLU A 319 5.28 18.92 -8.34
CA GLU A 319 5.61 19.86 -7.27
C GLU A 319 5.72 19.15 -5.92
N THR A 320 4.86 18.16 -5.66
CA THR A 320 4.92 17.32 -4.46
C THR A 320 6.20 16.50 -4.44
N LEU A 321 6.56 15.82 -5.53
CA LEU A 321 7.79 15.02 -5.60
C LEU A 321 9.04 15.88 -5.45
N GLU A 322 9.08 17.05 -6.11
CA GLU A 322 10.19 17.99 -6.02
C GLU A 322 10.34 18.62 -4.62
N ALA A 323 9.24 18.97 -3.97
CA ALA A 323 9.26 19.48 -2.60
C ALA A 323 9.77 18.42 -1.61
N TYR A 324 9.34 17.16 -1.76
CA TYR A 324 9.87 16.06 -0.97
C TYR A 324 11.37 15.88 -1.19
N GLY A 325 11.83 15.84 -2.43
CA GLY A 325 13.25 15.66 -2.76
C GLY A 325 14.13 16.79 -2.25
N ARG A 326 13.64 18.02 -2.34
CA ARG A 326 14.41 19.23 -1.96
C ARG A 326 14.45 19.46 -0.45
N GLU A 327 13.36 19.21 0.28
CA GLU A 327 13.19 19.70 1.65
C GLU A 327 12.91 18.59 2.67
N ILE A 328 12.06 17.61 2.34
CA ILE A 328 11.54 16.66 3.32
C ILE A 328 12.46 15.43 3.46
N VAL A 329 12.85 14.81 2.33
CA VAL A 329 13.75 13.64 2.33
C VAL A 329 15.09 13.96 3.00
N PRO A 330 15.78 15.09 2.67
CA PRO A 330 17.04 15.46 3.34
C PRO A 330 16.89 15.78 4.83
N ALA A 331 15.74 16.32 5.26
CA ALA A 331 15.49 16.64 6.66
C ALA A 331 15.29 15.39 7.54
N LEU A 332 14.89 14.26 6.94
CA LEU A 332 14.67 12.99 7.64
C LEU A 332 15.85 12.01 7.48
N ASN A 333 16.64 12.17 6.41
CA ASN A 333 17.83 11.36 6.11
C ASN A 333 19.03 12.30 5.88
N PRO A 334 19.56 12.96 6.92
CA PRO A 334 20.63 13.95 6.82
C PRO A 334 21.98 13.37 6.38
#